data_5619ebede5100021dd95edd0caa07fe2
#
_entry.id   5619ebede5100021dd95edd0caa07fe2
#
_cell.length_a   1.000
_cell.length_b   1.000
_cell.length_c   1.000
_cell.angle_alpha   90.00
_cell.angle_beta   90.00
_cell.angle_gamma   90.00
#
_symmetry.space_group_name_H-M   'P 1'
#
loop_
_entity.id
_entity.type
_entity.pdbx_description
1 polymer ?
#
loop_
_entity_poly.entity_id
_entity_poly.type
_entity_poly.pdbx_seq_one_letter_code
_entity_poly.pdbx_strand_id
1 'polypeptide(L)'
;MCIRDSRCNDGGFLLGVMGNHTASAGVIYFPCGMVDMSDVKGGSVDLHGNVWREIGEETGLGRADLTEEPGWHTVFIGPRIAHIKVMHARESAEVLRERILAFMAKDKEPELADIVIARKPADCSDRVAPFVMAFLHSAWSNS
;
A
#
# COMPACT_ATOMS: atom_id res chain seq x y z
N MET A 1 -8.22 -2.90 -9.24
CA MET A 1 -7.72 -2.34 -7.97
C MET A 1 -6.28 -1.90 -8.16
N CYS A 2 -5.98 -0.65 -7.85
CA CYS A 2 -4.62 -0.12 -7.89
C CYS A 2 -4.06 -0.15 -6.48
N ILE A 3 -2.92 -0.76 -6.33
CA ILE A 3 -2.33 -1.04 -5.02
C ILE A 3 -0.94 -0.46 -4.99
N ARG A 4 -0.58 0.06 -3.84
CA ARG A 4 0.71 0.68 -3.61
C ARG A 4 1.48 -0.12 -2.59
N ASP A 5 2.71 -0.36 -2.91
CA ASP A 5 3.61 -1.02 -2.00
C ASP A 5 4.74 -0.05 -1.63
N SER A 6 4.91 0.18 -0.33
CA SER A 6 5.99 1.04 0.18
C SER A 6 7.13 0.18 0.66
N ARG A 7 8.15 0.06 -0.18
CA ARG A 7 9.39 -0.64 0.16
C ARG A 7 10.39 0.36 0.75
N CYS A 8 10.78 0.11 1.98
CA CYS A 8 11.70 0.97 2.70
C CYS A 8 13.16 0.68 2.36
N ASN A 9 14.07 1.59 2.73
CA ASN A 9 15.50 1.46 2.40
C ASN A 9 16.16 0.22 3.02
N ASP A 10 15.58 -0.33 4.08
CA ASP A 10 16.02 -1.56 4.74
C ASP A 10 15.34 -2.83 4.20
N GLY A 11 14.56 -2.71 3.13
CA GLY A 11 13.86 -3.83 2.50
C GLY A 11 12.52 -4.20 3.11
N GLY A 12 12.08 -3.50 4.15
CA GLY A 12 10.77 -3.73 4.78
C GLY A 12 9.63 -3.18 3.92
N PHE A 13 8.52 -3.90 3.88
CA PHE A 13 7.28 -3.46 3.26
C PHE A 13 6.30 -3.00 4.33
N LEU A 14 5.58 -1.91 4.07
CA LEU A 14 4.57 -1.40 4.99
C LEU A 14 3.18 -1.85 4.55
N LEU A 15 2.48 -2.53 5.44
CA LEU A 15 1.12 -3.01 5.23
C LEU A 15 0.15 -2.25 6.14
N GLY A 16 -1.02 -1.91 5.61
CA GLY A 16 -2.06 -1.26 6.38
C GLY A 16 -3.05 -2.25 6.97
N VAL A 17 -3.38 -2.06 8.25
CA VAL A 17 -4.48 -2.79 8.90
C VAL A 17 -5.74 -1.96 8.76
N MET A 18 -6.78 -2.51 8.15
CA MET A 18 -8.03 -1.78 7.93
C MET A 18 -8.77 -1.50 9.24
N GLY A 19 -9.27 -0.28 9.37
CA GLY A 19 -10.00 0.17 10.54
C GLY A 19 -11.32 -0.56 10.75
N ASN A 20 -11.80 -0.59 12.00
CA ASN A 20 -13.01 -1.31 12.39
C ASN A 20 -14.30 -0.78 11.74
N HIS A 21 -14.30 0.46 11.28
CA HIS A 21 -15.45 1.08 10.61
C HIS A 21 -15.50 0.80 9.10
N THR A 22 -14.48 0.15 8.56
CA THR A 22 -14.43 -0.19 7.13
C THR A 22 -15.08 -1.54 6.85
N ALA A 23 -15.47 -1.76 5.59
CA ALA A 23 -16.05 -3.05 5.17
C ALA A 23 -15.08 -4.22 5.31
N SER A 24 -13.77 -3.96 5.33
CA SER A 24 -12.72 -4.97 5.43
C SER A 24 -11.99 -4.92 6.76
N ALA A 25 -12.70 -4.61 7.85
CA ALA A 25 -12.12 -4.47 9.18
C ALA A 25 -11.16 -5.58 9.56
N GLY A 26 -9.96 -5.23 9.99
CA GLY A 26 -8.93 -6.16 10.43
C GLY A 26 -8.15 -6.86 9.33
N VAL A 27 -8.55 -6.73 8.07
CA VAL A 27 -7.77 -7.26 6.94
C VAL A 27 -6.50 -6.43 6.77
N ILE A 28 -5.40 -7.10 6.48
CA ILE A 28 -4.09 -6.47 6.28
C ILE A 28 -3.74 -6.54 4.80
N TYR A 29 -3.55 -5.39 4.19
CA TYR A 29 -3.09 -5.32 2.80
C TYR A 29 -2.36 -4.01 2.53
N PHE A 30 -1.80 -3.88 1.34
CA PHE A 30 -1.17 -2.63 0.95
C PHE A 30 -2.20 -1.50 0.94
N PRO A 31 -1.84 -0.29 1.36
CA PRO A 31 -2.71 0.86 1.17
C PRO A 31 -3.17 0.90 -0.28
N CYS A 32 -4.47 0.93 -0.49
CA CYS A 32 -5.02 0.85 -1.83
C CYS A 32 -6.28 1.69 -1.97
N GLY A 33 -6.50 2.15 -3.20
CA GLY A 33 -7.71 2.86 -3.55
C GLY A 33 -8.38 2.24 -4.75
N MET A 34 -9.67 2.51 -4.90
CA MET A 34 -10.40 2.17 -6.09
C MET A 34 -10.35 3.36 -7.05
N VAL A 35 -10.26 3.04 -8.33
CA VAL A 35 -10.36 4.04 -9.38
C VAL A 35 -11.79 4.58 -9.41
N ASP A 36 -11.95 5.89 -9.46
CA ASP A 36 -13.24 6.55 -9.61
C ASP A 36 -13.24 7.53 -10.79
N MET A 37 -14.34 8.23 -10.97
CA MET A 37 -14.47 9.17 -12.09
C MET A 37 -13.48 10.33 -12.06
N SER A 38 -12.96 10.69 -10.88
CA SER A 38 -11.94 11.74 -10.75
C SER A 38 -10.60 11.33 -11.35
N ASP A 39 -10.36 10.02 -11.52
CA ASP A 39 -9.15 9.49 -12.12
C ASP A 39 -9.20 9.41 -13.65
N VAL A 40 -10.34 9.75 -14.26
CA VAL A 40 -10.48 9.77 -15.72
C VAL A 40 -9.98 11.10 -16.26
N LYS A 41 -8.96 11.04 -17.10
CA LYS A 41 -8.33 12.19 -17.75
C LYS A 41 -8.28 11.96 -19.26
N GLY A 42 -8.96 12.84 -20.04
CA GLY A 42 -8.92 12.77 -21.49
C GLY A 42 -9.38 11.43 -22.07
N GLY A 43 -10.37 10.78 -21.46
CA GLY A 43 -10.89 9.47 -21.89
C GLY A 43 -10.09 8.28 -21.42
N SER A 44 -9.04 8.48 -20.64
CA SER A 44 -8.21 7.41 -20.06
C SER A 44 -8.17 7.48 -18.54
N VAL A 45 -7.97 6.33 -17.90
CA VAL A 45 -7.85 6.25 -16.45
C VAL A 45 -6.42 6.57 -16.04
N ASP A 46 -6.25 7.57 -15.17
CA ASP A 46 -4.96 7.96 -14.62
C ASP A 46 -4.62 7.13 -13.38
N LEU A 47 -4.04 5.95 -13.59
CA LEU A 47 -3.65 5.06 -12.49
C LEU A 47 -2.55 5.64 -11.61
N HIS A 48 -1.58 6.35 -12.20
CA HIS A 48 -0.52 7.01 -11.44
C HIS A 48 -1.08 8.11 -10.52
N GLY A 49 -1.98 8.94 -11.05
CA GLY A 49 -2.65 9.97 -10.25
C GLY A 49 -3.45 9.36 -9.10
N ASN A 50 -4.16 8.26 -9.35
CA ASN A 50 -4.88 7.54 -8.31
C ASN A 50 -3.94 7.09 -7.19
N VAL A 51 -2.83 6.44 -7.54
CA VAL A 51 -1.84 5.95 -6.57
C VAL A 51 -1.34 7.09 -5.68
N TRP A 52 -0.92 8.21 -6.28
CA TRP A 52 -0.39 9.34 -5.51
C TRP A 52 -1.44 10.02 -4.63
N ARG A 53 -2.66 10.14 -5.12
CA ARG A 53 -3.77 10.71 -4.34
C ARG A 53 -4.06 9.88 -3.09
N GLU A 54 -4.19 8.57 -3.26
CA GLU A 54 -4.49 7.65 -2.15
C GLU A 54 -3.34 7.58 -1.14
N ILE A 55 -2.08 7.59 -1.61
CA ILE A 55 -0.92 7.66 -0.70
C ILE A 55 -1.02 8.90 0.20
N GLY A 56 -1.29 10.05 -0.40
CA GLY A 56 -1.43 11.30 0.36
C GLY A 56 -2.56 11.25 1.36
N GLU A 57 -3.72 10.76 0.95
CA GLU A 57 -4.91 10.70 1.80
C GLU A 57 -4.75 9.72 2.97
N GLU A 58 -4.15 8.56 2.73
CA GLU A 58 -4.03 7.52 3.76
C GLU A 58 -2.80 7.65 4.64
N THR A 59 -1.68 8.16 4.10
CA THR A 59 -0.40 8.14 4.81
C THR A 59 0.25 9.50 5.00
N GLY A 60 -0.21 10.52 4.31
CA GLY A 60 0.42 11.84 4.33
C GLY A 60 1.75 11.94 3.58
N LEU A 61 2.18 10.87 2.92
CA LEU A 61 3.42 10.85 2.16
C LEU A 61 3.22 11.43 0.76
N GLY A 62 4.29 11.94 0.17
CA GLY A 62 4.28 12.53 -1.16
C GLY A 62 5.56 12.27 -1.94
N ARG A 63 5.71 12.98 -3.06
CA ARG A 63 6.84 12.81 -3.98
C ARG A 63 8.19 13.16 -3.38
N ALA A 64 8.21 13.92 -2.28
CA ALA A 64 9.44 14.21 -1.54
C ALA A 64 9.93 12.99 -0.73
N ASP A 65 9.02 12.08 -0.40
CA ASP A 65 9.29 10.92 0.49
C ASP A 65 9.53 9.63 -0.29
N LEU A 66 8.88 9.48 -1.45
CA LEU A 66 8.81 8.23 -2.19
C LEU A 66 9.23 8.43 -3.66
N THR A 67 9.81 7.37 -4.22
CA THR A 67 10.15 7.27 -5.64
C THR A 67 9.44 6.07 -6.24
N GLU A 68 8.81 6.24 -7.41
CA GLU A 68 8.17 5.15 -8.13
C GLU A 68 9.19 4.19 -8.73
N GLU A 69 8.99 2.89 -8.55
CA GLU A 69 9.68 1.89 -9.35
C GLU A 69 9.08 1.85 -10.76
N PRO A 70 9.88 1.72 -11.83
CA PRO A 70 9.35 1.59 -13.18
C PRO A 70 8.47 0.35 -13.33
N GLY A 71 7.41 0.48 -14.13
CA GLY A 71 6.50 -0.63 -14.41
C GLY A 71 5.49 -0.90 -13.31
N TRP A 72 4.68 -1.92 -13.54
CA TRP A 72 3.63 -2.37 -12.66
C TRP A 72 3.74 -3.87 -12.45
N HIS A 73 3.34 -4.33 -11.27
CA HIS A 73 3.17 -5.75 -11.00
C HIS A 73 1.67 -6.07 -11.04
N THR A 74 1.31 -7.15 -11.70
CA THR A 74 -0.09 -7.57 -11.77
C THR A 74 -0.25 -8.93 -11.12
N VAL A 75 -1.16 -9.03 -10.19
CA VAL A 75 -1.48 -10.28 -9.48
C VAL A 75 -2.89 -10.71 -9.87
N PHE A 76 -3.01 -11.97 -10.28
CA PHE A 76 -4.29 -12.57 -10.64
C PHE A 76 -4.73 -13.52 -9.52
N ILE A 77 -5.92 -13.29 -8.98
CA ILE A 77 -6.47 -14.13 -7.91
C ILE A 77 -7.92 -14.46 -8.27
N GLY A 78 -8.14 -15.63 -8.88
CA GLY A 78 -9.43 -15.99 -9.42
C GLY A 78 -9.91 -14.91 -10.41
N PRO A 79 -11.13 -14.38 -10.25
CA PRO A 79 -11.64 -13.33 -11.14
C PRO A 79 -11.12 -11.93 -10.82
N ARG A 80 -10.29 -11.78 -9.79
CA ARG A 80 -9.79 -10.47 -9.35
C ARG A 80 -8.39 -10.20 -9.90
N ILE A 81 -8.15 -8.95 -10.26
CA ILE A 81 -6.86 -8.46 -10.74
C ILE A 81 -6.42 -7.31 -9.86
N ALA A 82 -5.20 -7.39 -9.34
CA ALA A 82 -4.57 -6.31 -8.59
C ALA A 82 -3.36 -5.77 -9.35
N HIS A 83 -3.35 -4.47 -9.61
CA HIS A 83 -2.20 -3.78 -10.18
C HIS A 83 -1.43 -3.12 -9.04
N ILE A 84 -0.17 -3.49 -8.88
CA ILE A 84 0.67 -3.03 -7.78
C ILE A 84 1.77 -2.11 -8.31
N LYS A 85 1.83 -0.92 -7.75
CA LYS A 85 2.92 0.03 -7.99
C LYS A 85 3.84 0.01 -6.79
N VAL A 86 5.10 -0.33 -7.01
CA VAL A 86 6.11 -0.32 -5.93
C VAL A 86 6.66 1.09 -5.76
N MET A 87 6.63 1.56 -4.54
CA MET A 87 7.16 2.87 -4.15
C MET A 87 8.35 2.65 -3.22
N HIS A 88 9.47 3.26 -3.52
CA HIS A 88 10.66 3.19 -2.69
C HIS A 88 10.76 4.39 -1.76
N ALA A 89 10.82 4.12 -0.46
CA ALA A 89 11.02 5.14 0.55
C ALA A 89 12.50 5.33 0.86
N ARG A 90 12.89 6.55 1.16
CA ARG A 90 14.27 6.88 1.56
C ARG A 90 14.57 6.52 3.00
N GLU A 91 13.53 6.41 3.82
CA GLU A 91 13.63 6.17 5.24
C GLU A 91 13.52 4.67 5.56
N SER A 92 13.92 4.29 6.77
CA SER A 92 13.71 2.94 7.27
C SER A 92 12.22 2.67 7.51
N ALA A 93 11.86 1.39 7.60
CA ALA A 93 10.47 1.00 7.84
C ALA A 93 9.94 1.55 9.17
N GLU A 94 10.75 1.52 10.22
CA GLU A 94 10.36 2.03 11.55
C GLU A 94 10.09 3.54 11.52
N VAL A 95 10.96 4.32 10.91
CA VAL A 95 10.81 5.78 10.82
C VAL A 95 9.57 6.12 10.00
N LEU A 96 9.41 5.46 8.85
CA LEU A 96 8.26 5.72 7.98
C LEU A 96 6.94 5.32 8.65
N ARG A 97 6.93 4.19 9.35
CA ARG A 97 5.77 3.75 10.13
C ARG A 97 5.35 4.80 11.16
N GLU A 98 6.30 5.33 11.93
CA GLU A 98 6.01 6.36 12.93
C GLU A 98 5.43 7.63 12.30
N ARG A 99 5.95 8.05 11.15
CA ARG A 99 5.43 9.21 10.42
C ARG A 99 4.00 8.98 9.96
N ILE A 100 3.70 7.81 9.42
CA ILE A 100 2.35 7.46 8.97
C ILE A 100 1.38 7.40 10.14
N LEU A 101 1.77 6.77 11.25
CA LEU A 101 0.94 6.70 12.45
C LEU A 101 0.66 8.10 13.04
N ALA A 102 1.64 8.99 13.03
CA ALA A 102 1.45 10.36 13.46
C ALA A 102 0.46 11.12 12.57
N PHE A 103 0.52 10.89 11.27
CA PHE A 103 -0.45 11.46 10.32
C PHE A 103 -1.85 10.92 10.58
N MET A 104 -1.99 9.60 10.75
CA MET A 104 -3.28 8.95 11.02
C MET A 104 -3.91 9.46 12.31
N ALA A 105 -3.10 9.77 13.33
CA ALA A 105 -3.59 10.25 14.62
C ALA A 105 -4.29 11.62 14.54
N LYS A 106 -4.07 12.37 13.47
CA LYS A 106 -4.73 13.67 13.23
C LYS A 106 -6.11 13.52 12.58
N ASP A 107 -6.44 12.35 12.06
CA ASP A 107 -7.72 12.06 11.45
C ASP A 107 -8.67 11.49 12.50
N LYS A 108 -9.92 11.95 12.50
CA LYS A 108 -10.95 11.47 13.45
C LYS A 108 -11.40 10.05 13.14
N GLU A 109 -11.40 9.67 11.86
CA GLU A 109 -11.78 8.35 11.38
C GLU A 109 -10.81 7.87 10.30
N PRO A 110 -9.54 7.56 10.68
CA PRO A 110 -8.59 7.10 9.68
C PRO A 110 -9.04 5.75 9.10
N GLU A 111 -8.87 5.59 7.80
CA GLU A 111 -9.22 4.34 7.10
C GLU A 111 -8.38 3.17 7.61
N LEU A 112 -7.13 3.42 7.94
CA LEU A 112 -6.22 2.43 8.51
C LEU A 112 -6.20 2.55 10.05
N ALA A 113 -6.14 1.37 10.71
CA ALA A 113 -6.04 1.30 12.18
C ALA A 113 -4.59 1.19 12.65
N ASP A 114 -3.72 0.58 11.85
CA ASP A 114 -2.31 0.34 12.20
C ASP A 114 -1.49 0.09 10.93
N ILE A 115 -0.17 0.07 11.09
CA ILE A 115 0.79 -0.25 10.04
C ILE A 115 1.67 -1.41 10.51
N VAL A 116 1.77 -2.45 9.71
CA VAL A 116 2.62 -3.61 9.96
C VAL A 116 3.84 -3.56 9.06
N ILE A 117 5.00 -3.88 9.60
CA ILE A 117 6.24 -4.00 8.84
C ILE A 117 6.46 -5.48 8.50
N ALA A 118 6.57 -5.79 7.20
CA ALA A 118 6.79 -7.14 6.71
C ALA A 118 8.16 -7.24 6.05
N ARG A 119 9.06 -8.04 6.60
CA ARG A 119 10.39 -8.34 6.05
C ARG A 119 10.53 -9.79 5.61
N LYS A 120 9.70 -10.67 6.15
CA LYS A 120 9.73 -12.12 5.92
C LYS A 120 8.34 -12.72 6.17
N PRO A 121 8.08 -13.95 5.72
CA PRO A 121 6.75 -14.56 5.90
C PRO A 121 6.28 -14.62 7.36
N ALA A 122 7.20 -14.80 8.32
CA ALA A 122 6.86 -14.85 9.74
C ALA A 122 6.27 -13.55 10.29
N ASP A 123 6.47 -12.42 9.60
CA ASP A 123 5.90 -11.12 9.98
C ASP A 123 4.44 -10.97 9.54
N CYS A 124 3.93 -11.90 8.75
CA CYS A 124 2.59 -11.86 8.18
C CYS A 124 1.65 -12.82 8.91
N SER A 125 0.52 -12.31 9.39
CA SER A 125 -0.53 -13.12 9.98
C SER A 125 -1.47 -13.69 8.90
N ASP A 126 -2.40 -14.55 9.30
CA ASP A 126 -3.44 -15.08 8.43
C ASP A 126 -4.46 -14.02 7.96
N ARG A 127 -4.42 -12.83 8.55
CA ARG A 127 -5.26 -11.70 8.15
C ARG A 127 -4.70 -10.93 6.94
N VAL A 128 -3.47 -11.23 6.52
CA VAL A 128 -2.88 -10.63 5.32
C VAL A 128 -3.60 -11.18 4.08
N ALA A 129 -4.07 -10.28 3.22
CA ALA A 129 -4.83 -10.65 2.03
C ALA A 129 -4.00 -11.55 1.09
N PRO A 130 -4.64 -12.54 0.43
CA PRO A 130 -3.93 -13.49 -0.44
C PRO A 130 -3.11 -12.84 -1.56
N PHE A 131 -3.59 -11.77 -2.17
CA PHE A 131 -2.84 -11.09 -3.25
C PHE A 131 -1.58 -10.39 -2.72
N VAL A 132 -1.63 -9.92 -1.47
CA VAL A 132 -0.45 -9.32 -0.80
C VAL A 132 0.59 -10.40 -0.56
N MET A 133 0.18 -11.56 -0.04
CA MET A 133 1.09 -12.68 0.19
C MET A 133 1.73 -13.15 -1.11
N ALA A 134 0.95 -13.26 -2.18
CA ALA A 134 1.46 -13.66 -3.49
C ALA A 134 2.55 -12.69 -3.99
N PHE A 135 2.32 -11.40 -3.87
CA PHE A 135 3.31 -10.39 -4.24
C PHE A 135 4.55 -10.45 -3.35
N LEU A 136 4.38 -10.51 -2.03
CA LEU A 136 5.50 -10.55 -1.09
C LEU A 136 6.39 -11.77 -1.30
N HIS A 137 5.80 -12.95 -1.51
CA HIS A 137 6.56 -14.16 -1.82
C HIS A 137 7.39 -14.00 -3.09
N SER A 138 6.82 -13.42 -4.14
CA SER A 138 7.55 -13.13 -5.37
C SER A 138 8.69 -12.14 -5.13
N ALA A 139 8.44 -11.07 -4.40
CA ALA A 139 9.45 -10.04 -4.10
C ALA A 139 10.61 -10.61 -3.27
N TRP A 140 10.30 -11.42 -2.27
CA TRP A 140 11.33 -12.03 -1.41
C TRP A 140 12.13 -13.12 -2.12
N SER A 141 11.51 -13.84 -3.08
CA SER A 141 12.20 -14.87 -3.85
C SER A 141 13.18 -14.29 -4.88
N ASN A 142 12.99 -13.05 -5.31
CA ASN A 142 13.80 -12.36 -6.33
C ASN A 142 14.85 -11.41 -5.73
N SER A 143 14.98 -11.38 -4.42
CA SER A 143 15.94 -10.52 -3.73
C SER A 143 17.17 -11.27 -3.21
#